data_97489dbee2d25824a8223188516aa46d
#
_entry.id   97489dbee2d25824a8223188516aa46d
#
_cell.length_a   1.000
_cell.length_b   1.000
_cell.length_c   1.000
_cell.angle_alpha   90.00
_cell.angle_beta   90.00
_cell.angle_gamma   90.00
#
_symmetry.space_group_name_H-M   'P 1'
#
loop_
_entity.id
_entity.type
_entity.pdbx_description
1 polymer ?
#
loop_
_entity_poly.entity_id
_entity_poly.type
_entity_poly.pdbx_seq_one_letter_code
_entity_poly.pdbx_strand_id
1 'polypeptide(L)'
;MSGPPIHLDPAFIASPDALLEWLRSAVTWDERVRARMTASFGVPYDYSQIAYEAVPIPPELEVLCGRIEATLGFRPNNCLLNHYADGASSMGFHSDDIAALAPGTGVAIVSVGATRSIAYRSKADSSLRFHYPLSHGSLLYMSDAVQREWLHAIPKAEGVGERISLTFRAILK
;
A
#
# COMPACT_ATOMS: atom_id res chain seq x y z
N MET A 1 -7.69 -20.90 13.95
CA MET A 1 -7.09 -20.77 12.62
C MET A 1 -6.25 -19.51 12.55
N SER A 2 -5.12 -19.58 11.90
CA SER A 2 -4.19 -18.45 11.77
C SER A 2 -4.64 -17.47 10.68
N GLY A 3 -4.25 -16.21 10.85
CA GLY A 3 -4.47 -15.17 9.85
C GLY A 3 -3.56 -15.31 8.63
N PRO A 4 -3.64 -14.36 7.70
CA PRO A 4 -2.77 -14.38 6.52
C PRO A 4 -1.29 -14.30 6.93
N PRO A 5 -0.40 -15.00 6.22
CA PRO A 5 1.03 -14.98 6.52
C PRO A 5 1.67 -13.68 5.99
N ILE A 6 1.44 -12.58 6.68
CA ILE A 6 2.02 -11.28 6.36
C ILE A 6 3.28 -11.02 7.18
N HIS A 7 4.11 -10.10 6.68
CA HIS A 7 5.23 -9.54 7.45
C HIS A 7 4.90 -8.08 7.77
N LEU A 8 4.96 -7.73 9.05
CA LEU A 8 4.66 -6.38 9.54
C LEU A 8 5.81 -5.87 10.40
N ASP A 9 6.44 -4.78 9.96
CA ASP A 9 7.45 -4.05 10.71
C ASP A 9 6.89 -2.68 11.09
N PRO A 10 6.57 -2.43 12.36
CA PRO A 10 5.96 -1.17 12.79
C PRO A 10 6.92 0.03 12.78
N ALA A 11 8.22 -0.20 12.64
CA ALA A 11 9.25 0.83 12.73
C ALA A 11 10.20 0.84 11.52
N PHE A 12 9.70 0.54 10.33
CA PHE A 12 10.50 0.45 9.11
C PHE A 12 11.10 1.80 8.70
N ILE A 13 10.35 2.90 8.84
CA ILE A 13 10.79 4.25 8.50
C ILE A 13 11.30 4.95 9.77
N ALA A 14 12.57 5.39 9.75
CA ALA A 14 13.18 6.05 10.91
C ALA A 14 12.63 7.47 11.15
N SER A 15 12.27 8.19 10.08
CA SER A 15 11.76 9.56 10.15
C SER A 15 10.44 9.68 9.38
N PRO A 16 9.35 9.05 9.88
CA PRO A 16 8.09 9.03 9.14
C PRO A 16 7.43 10.41 9.02
N ASP A 17 7.67 11.35 9.96
CA ASP A 17 7.16 12.71 9.86
C ASP A 17 7.75 13.45 8.65
N ALA A 18 9.05 13.28 8.41
CA ALA A 18 9.73 13.91 7.27
C ALA A 18 9.16 13.36 5.93
N LEU A 19 8.91 12.05 5.86
CA LEU A 19 8.31 11.45 4.67
C LEU A 19 6.89 11.97 4.44
N LEU A 20 6.08 12.04 5.49
CA LEU A 20 4.71 12.57 5.39
C LEU A 20 4.70 14.02 4.89
N GLU A 21 5.56 14.86 5.42
CA GLU A 21 5.67 16.27 5.02
C GLU A 21 6.10 16.41 3.55
N TRP A 22 7.07 15.63 3.12
CA TRP A 22 7.49 15.61 1.72
C TRP A 22 6.35 15.20 0.79
N LEU A 23 5.59 14.14 1.14
CA LEU A 23 4.45 13.68 0.36
C LEU A 23 3.36 14.74 0.22
N ARG A 24 3.09 15.48 1.30
CA ARG A 24 2.11 16.57 1.28
C ARG A 24 2.48 17.68 0.31
N SER A 25 3.77 18.03 0.21
CA SER A 25 4.23 19.19 -0.55
C SER A 25 4.66 18.85 -1.98
N ALA A 26 5.15 17.64 -2.25
CA ALA A 26 5.80 17.29 -3.51
C ALA A 26 4.89 16.52 -4.49
N VAL A 27 3.85 15.86 -4.01
CA VAL A 27 3.01 14.98 -4.84
C VAL A 27 1.84 15.76 -5.44
N THR A 28 1.60 15.56 -6.75
CA THR A 28 0.38 16.02 -7.42
C THR A 28 -0.66 14.90 -7.33
N TRP A 29 -1.75 15.17 -6.63
CA TRP A 29 -2.77 14.17 -6.33
C TRP A 29 -3.87 14.13 -7.37
N ASP A 30 -4.28 12.91 -7.74
CA ASP A 30 -5.38 12.62 -8.65
C ASP A 30 -6.66 12.41 -7.81
N GLU A 31 -7.71 13.14 -8.12
CA GLU A 31 -8.97 13.13 -7.38
C GLU A 31 -10.07 12.30 -8.05
N ARG A 32 -9.77 11.57 -9.12
CA ARG A 32 -10.79 10.79 -9.87
C ARG A 32 -11.40 9.64 -9.08
N VAL A 33 -10.67 9.06 -8.11
CA VAL A 33 -11.22 8.07 -7.18
C VAL A 33 -11.98 8.80 -6.07
N ARG A 34 -13.25 8.46 -5.87
CA ARG A 34 -14.09 9.19 -4.90
C ARG A 34 -13.68 9.00 -3.45
N ALA A 35 -13.23 7.79 -3.10
CA ALA A 35 -12.97 7.43 -1.72
C ALA A 35 -11.66 8.01 -1.17
N ARG A 36 -10.74 8.42 -2.05
CA ARG A 36 -9.41 8.91 -1.67
C ARG A 36 -8.66 9.50 -2.88
N MET A 37 -7.66 10.32 -2.63
CA MET A 37 -6.77 10.81 -3.68
C MET A 37 -5.68 9.78 -3.97
N THR A 38 -5.17 9.77 -5.21
CA THR A 38 -4.15 8.81 -5.65
C THR A 38 -3.02 9.50 -6.42
N ALA A 39 -1.87 8.82 -6.51
CA ALA A 39 -0.77 9.18 -7.41
C ALA A 39 0.03 7.91 -7.73
N SER A 40 0.67 7.86 -8.88
CA SER A 40 1.47 6.70 -9.30
C SER A 40 2.80 7.14 -9.88
N PHE A 41 3.86 6.44 -9.47
CA PHE A 41 5.22 6.63 -9.98
C PHE A 41 5.78 5.30 -10.47
N GLY A 42 6.74 5.38 -11.41
CA GLY A 42 7.36 4.21 -12.00
C GLY A 42 6.63 3.74 -13.26
N VAL A 43 6.70 2.43 -13.52
CA VAL A 43 6.06 1.85 -14.70
C VAL A 43 4.55 2.02 -14.65
N PRO A 44 3.83 2.01 -15.80
CA PRO A 44 2.39 2.17 -15.81
C PRO A 44 1.68 1.12 -14.97
N TYR A 45 0.63 1.53 -14.28
CA TYR A 45 -0.20 0.64 -13.46
C TYR A 45 -1.67 1.06 -13.56
N ASP A 46 -2.53 0.09 -13.86
CA ASP A 46 -3.98 0.32 -13.93
C ASP A 46 -4.60 0.07 -12.57
N TYR A 47 -5.30 1.08 -12.04
CA TYR A 47 -5.88 1.02 -10.71
C TYR A 47 -7.26 1.68 -10.70
N SER A 48 -8.27 0.99 -10.17
CA SER A 48 -9.66 1.51 -10.09
C SER A 48 -10.17 2.02 -11.44
N GLN A 49 -9.89 1.30 -12.53
CA GLN A 49 -10.23 1.68 -13.91
C GLN A 49 -9.54 2.97 -14.41
N ILE A 50 -8.51 3.42 -13.69
CA ILE A 50 -7.66 4.54 -14.09
C ILE A 50 -6.33 3.99 -14.58
N ALA A 51 -5.94 4.35 -15.80
CA ALA A 51 -4.62 4.05 -16.33
C ALA A 51 -3.65 5.17 -15.92
N TYR A 52 -2.62 4.83 -15.14
CA TYR A 52 -1.57 5.76 -14.77
C TYR A 52 -0.41 5.61 -15.74
N GLU A 53 0.02 6.71 -16.34
CA GLU A 53 1.19 6.72 -17.20
C GLU A 53 2.48 6.54 -16.40
N ALA A 54 3.56 6.15 -17.09
CA ALA A 54 4.88 6.09 -16.48
C ALA A 54 5.35 7.48 -16.06
N VAL A 55 5.71 7.61 -14.78
CA VAL A 55 6.31 8.81 -14.20
C VAL A 55 7.56 8.37 -13.45
N PRO A 56 8.72 9.04 -13.63
CA PRO A 56 9.93 8.66 -12.91
C PRO A 56 9.71 8.61 -11.40
N ILE A 57 10.25 7.58 -10.74
CA ILE A 57 10.21 7.50 -9.29
C ILE A 57 11.13 8.57 -8.71
N PRO A 58 10.63 9.48 -7.85
CA PRO A 58 11.46 10.51 -7.24
C PRO A 58 12.59 9.91 -6.38
N PRO A 59 13.73 10.62 -6.22
CA PRO A 59 14.84 10.13 -5.40
C PRO A 59 14.44 9.72 -3.99
N GLU A 60 13.51 10.42 -3.36
CA GLU A 60 13.00 10.11 -2.01
C GLU A 60 12.32 8.75 -1.96
N LEU A 61 11.61 8.35 -3.01
CA LEU A 61 10.96 7.04 -3.11
C LEU A 61 11.92 5.98 -3.63
N GLU A 62 12.93 6.34 -4.43
CA GLU A 62 13.99 5.41 -4.84
C GLU A 62 14.78 4.88 -3.63
N VAL A 63 14.99 5.71 -2.63
CA VAL A 63 15.61 5.30 -1.36
C VAL A 63 14.77 4.19 -0.71
N LEU A 64 13.46 4.33 -0.70
CA LEU A 64 12.55 3.30 -0.15
C LEU A 64 12.58 2.02 -0.99
N CYS A 65 12.64 2.14 -2.31
CA CYS A 65 12.79 0.98 -3.19
C CYS A 65 14.05 0.18 -2.86
N GLY A 66 15.16 0.85 -2.62
CA GLY A 66 16.43 0.21 -2.21
C GLY A 66 16.32 -0.48 -0.85
N ARG A 67 15.65 0.13 0.11
CA ARG A 67 15.42 -0.47 1.44
C ARG A 67 14.50 -1.68 1.36
N ILE A 68 13.46 -1.62 0.54
CA ILE A 68 12.56 -2.75 0.30
C ILE A 68 13.34 -3.90 -0.35
N GLU A 69 14.19 -3.60 -1.32
CA GLU A 69 15.05 -4.62 -1.95
C GLU A 69 15.95 -5.31 -0.92
N ALA A 70 16.59 -4.54 -0.05
CA ALA A 70 17.45 -5.08 0.99
C ALA A 70 16.69 -5.93 2.01
N THR A 71 15.44 -5.59 2.31
CA THR A 71 14.62 -6.25 3.33
C THR A 71 13.83 -7.45 2.78
N LEU A 72 13.26 -7.32 1.58
CA LEU A 72 12.30 -8.28 1.03
C LEU A 72 12.84 -9.06 -0.17
N GLY A 73 14.00 -8.68 -0.73
CA GLY A 73 14.65 -9.41 -1.80
C GLY A 73 14.15 -9.09 -3.21
N PHE A 74 13.30 -8.09 -3.40
CA PHE A 74 12.92 -7.62 -4.73
C PHE A 74 12.91 -6.10 -4.79
N ARG A 75 13.25 -5.55 -5.96
CA ARG A 75 13.21 -4.11 -6.16
C ARG A 75 11.92 -3.69 -6.84
N PRO A 76 11.08 -2.86 -6.20
CA PRO A 76 9.88 -2.32 -6.83
C PRO A 76 10.23 -1.42 -8.03
N ASN A 77 9.34 -1.41 -9.03
CA ASN A 77 9.41 -0.50 -10.17
C ASN A 77 8.16 0.38 -10.30
N ASN A 78 7.24 0.28 -9.34
CA ASN A 78 6.05 1.11 -9.26
C ASN A 78 5.74 1.42 -7.80
N CYS A 79 5.28 2.64 -7.55
CA CYS A 79 4.75 3.05 -6.26
C CYS A 79 3.40 3.74 -6.49
N LEU A 80 2.33 3.13 -6.00
CA LEU A 80 0.99 3.70 -6.00
C LEU A 80 0.72 4.31 -4.63
N LEU A 81 0.38 5.59 -4.61
CA LEU A 81 0.05 6.32 -3.40
C LEU A 81 -1.47 6.43 -3.24
N ASN A 82 -1.95 6.23 -2.02
CA ASN A 82 -3.33 6.50 -1.65
C ASN A 82 -3.34 7.48 -0.47
N HIS A 83 -4.07 8.57 -0.61
CA HIS A 83 -4.23 9.58 0.41
C HIS A 83 -5.63 9.49 1.03
N TYR A 84 -5.68 9.14 2.28
CA TYR A 84 -6.89 9.09 3.10
C TYR A 84 -6.95 10.38 3.91
N ALA A 85 -7.82 11.31 3.52
CA ALA A 85 -7.89 12.63 4.16
C ALA A 85 -8.28 12.54 5.64
N ASP A 86 -9.16 11.61 5.96
CA ASP A 86 -9.62 11.32 7.32
C ASP A 86 -10.21 9.90 7.38
N GLY A 87 -10.90 9.57 8.45
CA GLY A 87 -11.50 8.25 8.64
C GLY A 87 -12.68 7.93 7.72
N ALA A 88 -13.24 8.90 7.00
CA ALA A 88 -14.28 8.65 6.01
C ALA A 88 -13.72 8.07 4.71
N SER A 89 -12.46 8.32 4.41
CA SER A 89 -11.77 7.70 3.27
C SER A 89 -11.53 6.23 3.55
N SER A 90 -11.69 5.37 2.55
CA SER A 90 -11.63 3.92 2.72
C SER A 90 -11.20 3.21 1.44
N MET A 91 -10.95 1.92 1.58
CA MET A 91 -10.73 0.99 0.47
C MET A 91 -11.51 -0.28 0.79
N GLY A 92 -12.40 -0.69 -0.12
CA GLY A 92 -13.21 -1.89 0.04
C GLY A 92 -12.40 -3.19 -0.08
N PHE A 93 -13.01 -4.30 0.31
CA PHE A 93 -12.38 -5.62 0.20
C PHE A 93 -12.05 -5.96 -1.25
N HIS A 94 -10.80 -6.32 -1.48
CA HIS A 94 -10.28 -6.72 -2.79
C HIS A 94 -9.00 -7.54 -2.61
N SER A 95 -8.52 -8.11 -3.69
CA SER A 95 -7.14 -8.61 -3.79
C SER A 95 -6.50 -8.02 -5.04
N ASP A 96 -5.17 -7.94 -5.03
CA ASP A 96 -4.43 -7.44 -6.18
C ASP A 96 -4.36 -8.50 -7.28
N ASP A 97 -4.25 -8.06 -8.53
CA ASP A 97 -4.02 -8.94 -9.66
C ASP A 97 -2.56 -9.42 -9.66
N ILE A 98 -2.36 -10.67 -9.26
CA ILE A 98 -1.02 -11.27 -9.20
C ILE A 98 -0.41 -11.51 -10.57
N ALA A 99 -1.22 -11.55 -11.65
CA ALA A 99 -0.71 -11.71 -13.01
C ALA A 99 0.11 -10.50 -13.46
N ALA A 100 -0.13 -9.34 -12.89
CA ALA A 100 0.64 -8.12 -13.16
C ALA A 100 1.98 -8.08 -12.42
N LEU A 101 2.20 -8.94 -11.43
CA LEU A 101 3.41 -8.93 -10.60
C LEU A 101 4.51 -9.81 -11.19
N ALA A 102 5.76 -9.39 -11.04
CA ALA A 102 6.90 -10.22 -11.36
C ALA A 102 6.89 -11.50 -10.50
N PRO A 103 7.22 -12.67 -11.06
CA PRO A 103 7.20 -13.93 -10.31
C PRO A 103 8.07 -13.88 -9.05
N GLY A 104 7.54 -14.44 -7.95
CA GLY A 104 8.24 -14.48 -6.67
C GLY A 104 8.23 -13.17 -5.90
N THR A 105 7.48 -12.16 -6.36
CA THR A 105 7.35 -10.87 -5.68
C THR A 105 5.94 -10.70 -5.13
N GLY A 106 5.78 -9.75 -4.22
CA GLY A 106 4.49 -9.42 -3.62
C GLY A 106 4.27 -7.92 -3.54
N VAL A 107 3.43 -7.52 -2.61
CA VAL A 107 3.02 -6.12 -2.41
C VAL A 107 3.55 -5.64 -1.08
N ALA A 108 4.30 -4.53 -1.10
CA ALA A 108 4.83 -3.89 0.10
C ALA A 108 4.13 -2.55 0.31
N ILE A 109 3.57 -2.33 1.49
CA ILE A 109 2.84 -1.11 1.84
C ILE A 109 3.55 -0.40 2.97
N VAL A 110 4.02 0.82 2.70
CA VAL A 110 4.53 1.74 3.72
C VAL A 110 3.39 2.68 4.10
N SER A 111 3.21 2.94 5.38
CA SER A 111 2.16 3.82 5.90
C SER A 111 2.76 4.97 6.69
N VAL A 112 2.24 6.18 6.46
CA VAL A 112 2.57 7.38 7.25
C VAL A 112 1.30 8.14 7.60
N GLY A 113 1.33 8.86 8.71
CA GLY A 113 0.17 9.59 9.23
C GLY A 113 -0.60 8.80 10.28
N ALA A 114 -1.91 8.95 10.30
CA ALA A 114 -2.77 8.26 11.27
C ALA A 114 -2.70 6.74 11.10
N THR A 115 -2.75 6.03 12.21
CA THR A 115 -2.86 4.56 12.20
C THR A 115 -4.22 4.14 11.70
N ARG A 116 -4.26 3.26 10.70
CA ARG A 116 -5.48 2.63 10.21
C ARG A 116 -5.32 1.11 10.31
N SER A 117 -6.43 0.41 10.47
CA SER A 117 -6.41 -1.05 10.39
C SER A 117 -6.50 -1.51 8.95
N ILE A 118 -5.69 -2.52 8.58
CA ILE A 118 -5.98 -3.33 7.41
C ILE A 118 -6.80 -4.54 7.87
N ALA A 119 -7.93 -4.76 7.20
CA ALA A 119 -8.81 -5.89 7.47
C ALA A 119 -8.57 -6.98 6.42
N TYR A 120 -8.44 -8.21 6.88
CA TYR A 120 -8.34 -9.39 6.01
C TYR A 120 -9.57 -10.27 6.18
N ARG A 121 -10.06 -10.80 5.07
CA ARG A 121 -11.17 -11.76 5.03
C ARG A 121 -10.77 -12.92 4.13
N SER A 122 -10.92 -14.15 4.63
CA SER A 122 -10.62 -15.34 3.84
C SER A 122 -11.58 -15.46 2.66
N LYS A 123 -11.05 -15.78 1.48
CA LYS A 123 -11.89 -16.09 0.31
C LYS A 123 -12.62 -17.41 0.46
N ALA A 124 -12.01 -18.38 1.15
CA ALA A 124 -12.61 -19.70 1.38
C ALA A 124 -13.68 -19.69 2.47
N ASP A 125 -13.52 -18.83 3.49
CA ASP A 125 -14.44 -18.72 4.62
C ASP A 125 -14.59 -17.27 5.05
N SER A 126 -15.66 -16.62 4.63
CA SER A 126 -15.91 -15.19 4.89
C SER A 126 -16.11 -14.85 6.37
N SER A 127 -16.28 -15.84 7.25
CA SER A 127 -16.34 -15.62 8.70
C SER A 127 -14.95 -15.43 9.32
N LEU A 128 -13.89 -15.88 8.64
CA LEU A 128 -12.51 -15.68 9.10
C LEU A 128 -12.04 -14.29 8.73
N ARG A 129 -11.87 -13.45 9.76
CA ARG A 129 -11.46 -12.05 9.62
C ARG A 129 -10.38 -11.73 10.62
N PHE A 130 -9.39 -10.95 10.16
CA PHE A 130 -8.27 -10.49 10.97
C PHE A 130 -8.02 -9.01 10.71
N HIS A 131 -7.54 -8.29 11.71
CA HIS A 131 -7.21 -6.87 11.60
C HIS A 131 -5.81 -6.63 12.13
N TYR A 132 -5.04 -5.79 11.44
CA TYR A 132 -3.69 -5.43 11.85
C TYR A 132 -3.53 -3.92 11.77
N PRO A 133 -2.87 -3.27 12.77
CA PRO A 133 -2.65 -1.83 12.71
C PRO A 133 -1.52 -1.50 11.74
N LEU A 134 -1.78 -0.53 10.86
CA LEU A 134 -0.77 0.06 9.99
C LEU A 134 -0.35 1.40 10.61
N SER A 135 0.68 1.35 11.43
CA SER A 135 1.14 2.51 12.19
C SER A 135 2.03 3.43 11.35
N HIS A 136 2.22 4.64 11.86
CA HIS A 136 3.08 5.66 11.27
C HIS A 136 4.52 5.17 11.13
N GLY A 137 4.99 5.01 9.89
CA GLY A 137 6.30 4.47 9.57
C GLY A 137 6.39 2.95 9.41
N SER A 138 5.26 2.25 9.38
CA SER A 138 5.22 0.79 9.24
C SER A 138 5.43 0.31 7.81
N LEU A 139 5.90 -0.93 7.68
CA LEU A 139 5.92 -1.70 6.44
C LEU A 139 5.08 -2.94 6.63
N LEU A 140 4.17 -3.20 5.70
CA LEU A 140 3.45 -4.46 5.57
C LEU A 140 3.86 -5.11 4.25
N TYR A 141 4.15 -6.42 4.27
CA TYR A 141 4.39 -7.20 3.06
C TYR A 141 3.39 -8.34 2.94
N MET A 142 2.81 -8.45 1.75
CA MET A 142 1.91 -9.52 1.34
C MET A 142 2.50 -10.25 0.16
N SER A 143 2.72 -11.58 0.28
CA SER A 143 3.11 -12.42 -0.85
C SER A 143 1.95 -12.60 -1.84
N ASP A 144 2.24 -13.17 -3.01
CA ASP A 144 1.22 -13.54 -3.99
C ASP A 144 0.21 -14.56 -3.42
N ALA A 145 0.65 -15.46 -2.52
CA ALA A 145 -0.22 -16.42 -1.86
C ALA A 145 -1.30 -15.72 -1.02
N VAL A 146 -0.95 -14.63 -0.33
CA VAL A 146 -1.92 -13.84 0.44
C VAL A 146 -2.97 -13.24 -0.50
N GLN A 147 -2.57 -12.75 -1.67
CA GLN A 147 -3.53 -12.21 -2.66
C GLN A 147 -4.47 -13.31 -3.19
N ARG A 148 -3.98 -14.54 -3.35
CA ARG A 148 -4.82 -15.65 -3.83
C ARG A 148 -5.86 -16.10 -2.81
N GLU A 149 -5.54 -16.03 -1.53
CA GLU A 149 -6.36 -16.64 -0.46
C GLU A 149 -7.16 -15.63 0.36
N TRP A 150 -6.78 -14.36 0.35
CA TRP A 150 -7.36 -13.32 1.20
C TRP A 150 -7.78 -12.09 0.42
N LEU A 151 -8.91 -11.51 0.84
CA LEU A 151 -9.28 -10.13 0.50
C LEU A 151 -8.79 -9.22 1.61
N HIS A 152 -8.43 -7.98 1.25
CA HIS A 152 -8.05 -6.97 2.24
C HIS A 152 -8.75 -5.64 1.97
N ALA A 153 -8.91 -4.86 3.04
CA ALA A 153 -9.61 -3.58 3.02
C ALA A 153 -9.00 -2.61 4.02
N ILE A 154 -9.18 -1.33 3.76
CA ILE A 154 -8.99 -0.28 4.77
C ILE A 154 -10.37 0.25 5.11
N PRO A 155 -11.00 -0.24 6.18
CA PRO A 155 -12.35 0.19 6.56
C PRO A 155 -12.34 1.62 7.06
N LYS A 156 -13.51 2.28 7.00
CA LYS A 156 -13.72 3.59 7.61
C LYS A 156 -13.42 3.51 9.10
N ALA A 157 -12.94 4.62 9.66
CA ALA A 157 -12.63 4.74 11.08
C ALA A 157 -13.06 6.10 11.58
N GLU A 158 -13.55 6.17 12.83
CA GLU A 158 -13.95 7.44 13.43
C GLU A 158 -12.79 8.10 14.16
N GLY A 159 -12.76 9.45 14.15
CA GLY A 159 -11.82 10.22 14.95
C GLY A 159 -10.35 10.12 14.53
N VAL A 160 -10.08 9.70 13.29
CA VAL A 160 -8.71 9.59 12.79
C VAL A 160 -8.43 10.66 11.74
N GLY A 161 -7.18 11.10 11.68
CA GLY A 161 -6.72 12.09 10.73
C GLY A 161 -6.18 11.49 9.43
N GLU A 162 -5.34 12.26 8.77
CA GLU A 162 -4.75 11.94 7.49
C GLU A 162 -3.81 10.73 7.55
N ARG A 163 -3.91 9.87 6.53
CA ARG A 163 -2.95 8.78 6.28
C ARG A 163 -2.60 8.73 4.81
N ILE A 164 -1.34 8.51 4.52
CA ILE A 164 -0.88 8.21 3.15
C ILE A 164 -0.27 6.81 3.16
N SER A 165 -0.68 5.98 2.21
CA SER A 165 -0.06 4.69 1.96
C SER A 165 0.75 4.74 0.67
N LEU A 166 1.92 4.09 0.70
CA LEU A 166 2.80 3.92 -0.45
C LEU A 166 2.84 2.42 -0.75
N THR A 167 2.23 2.02 -1.84
CA THR A 167 2.16 0.61 -2.24
C THR A 167 3.17 0.34 -3.34
N PHE A 168 4.17 -0.47 -3.01
CA PHE A 168 5.28 -0.80 -3.88
C PHE A 168 5.09 -2.18 -4.52
N ARG A 169 5.29 -2.26 -5.83
CA ARG A 169 5.18 -3.49 -6.61
C ARG A 169 6.31 -3.58 -7.63
N ALA A 170 6.68 -4.80 -7.98
CA ALA A 170 7.47 -5.10 -9.17
C ALA A 170 6.50 -5.56 -10.25
N ILE A 171 6.16 -4.67 -11.18
CA ILE A 171 5.20 -4.92 -12.25
C ILE A 171 5.90 -5.53 -13.45
N LEU A 172 5.29 -6.56 -14.07
CA LEU A 172 5.75 -7.11 -15.35
C LEU A 172 5.57 -6.07 -16.45
N LYS A 173 6.59 -5.95 -17.28
CA LYS A 173 6.58 -5.07 -18.45
C LYS A 173 6.11 -5.81 -19.69
#